data_d2d37ee262500c8576be45a382a9905d
#
_entry.id   d2d37ee262500c8576be45a382a9905d
#
_cell.length_a   1.000
_cell.length_b   1.000
_cell.length_c   1.000
_cell.angle_alpha   90.00
_cell.angle_beta   90.00
_cell.angle_gamma   90.00
#
_symmetry.space_group_name_H-M   'P 1'
#
loop_
_entity.id
_entity.type
_entity.pdbx_description
1 polymer ?
#
loop_
_entity_poly.entity_id
_entity_poly.type
_entity_poly.pdbx_seq_one_letter_code
_entity_poly.pdbx_strand_id
1 'polypeptide(L)'
;MSKKTVKISIAGSAGRMGKMLVNVVDQHVECELVAATCHPSEMAVIGKDAGLISGINKNNIFISDNPKELLKGEVIIDFTTPESTVHNSNLAAENKIGLVIGTTGLSKEQENIIEKNSQLSPIIYSSNMSVGVNLLFSLIDKAVKSIDNNWDIEVLEMHHRHKVDAPSGTALSMGCLLYTSDA
;
A
#
# COMPACT_ATOMS: atom_id res chain seq x y z
N MET A 1 21.00 -11.62 -21.49
CA MET A 1 20.32 -10.32 -21.31
C MET A 1 20.32 -10.03 -19.83
N SER A 2 20.92 -8.93 -19.35
CA SER A 2 20.81 -8.56 -17.94
C SER A 2 19.35 -8.25 -17.65
N LYS A 3 18.77 -8.90 -16.66
CA LYS A 3 17.40 -8.62 -16.23
C LYS A 3 17.38 -7.18 -15.69
N LYS A 4 16.54 -6.32 -16.28
CA LYS A 4 16.41 -4.93 -15.83
C LYS A 4 15.75 -4.94 -14.44
N THR A 5 16.42 -4.40 -13.43
CA THR A 5 15.83 -4.19 -12.11
C THR A 5 14.89 -3.01 -12.13
N VAL A 6 13.76 -3.10 -11.41
CA VAL A 6 12.80 -2.02 -11.23
C VAL A 6 13.26 -1.14 -10.07
N LYS A 7 13.40 0.16 -10.30
CA LYS A 7 13.76 1.14 -9.27
C LYS A 7 12.55 1.46 -8.40
N ILE A 8 12.66 1.20 -7.11
CA ILE A 8 11.59 1.37 -6.13
C ILE A 8 11.93 2.53 -5.18
N SER A 9 10.96 3.40 -4.98
CA SER A 9 10.96 4.40 -3.92
C SER A 9 9.91 4.05 -2.87
N ILE A 10 10.23 4.20 -1.58
CA ILE A 10 9.31 3.88 -0.47
C ILE A 10 8.94 5.15 0.28
N ALA A 11 7.64 5.46 0.30
CA ALA A 11 7.06 6.50 1.15
C ALA A 11 6.71 5.91 2.52
N GLY A 12 7.01 6.66 3.60
CA GLY A 12 6.78 6.18 4.97
C GLY A 12 7.73 5.08 5.42
N SER A 13 8.97 5.10 4.94
CA SER A 13 9.99 4.06 5.15
C SER A 13 10.34 3.78 6.62
N ALA A 14 10.12 4.73 7.53
CA ALA A 14 10.38 4.57 8.96
C ALA A 14 9.22 3.92 9.73
N GLY A 15 8.03 3.85 9.13
CA GLY A 15 6.86 3.16 9.69
C GLY A 15 7.02 1.64 9.73
N ARG A 16 6.07 0.95 10.40
CA ARG A 16 6.10 -0.53 10.51
C ARG A 16 6.13 -1.21 9.14
N MET A 17 5.21 -0.85 8.24
CA MET A 17 5.18 -1.41 6.89
C MET A 17 6.37 -0.95 6.06
N GLY A 18 6.75 0.34 6.16
CA GLY A 18 7.89 0.88 5.43
C GLY A 18 9.19 0.12 5.68
N LYS A 19 9.50 -0.22 6.94
CA LYS A 19 10.68 -1.03 7.29
C LYS A 19 10.64 -2.44 6.68
N MET A 20 9.46 -3.07 6.68
CA MET A 20 9.29 -4.38 6.05
C MET A 20 9.50 -4.29 4.53
N LEU A 21 8.97 -3.24 3.90
CA LEU A 21 9.12 -3.00 2.46
C LEU A 21 10.57 -2.72 2.08
N VAL A 22 11.30 -1.92 2.86
CA VAL A 22 12.75 -1.71 2.67
C VAL A 22 13.49 -3.04 2.66
N ASN A 23 13.21 -3.91 3.65
CA ASN A 23 13.82 -5.23 3.75
C ASN A 23 13.49 -6.12 2.54
N VAL A 24 12.22 -6.20 2.15
CA VAL A 24 11.78 -7.04 1.03
C VAL A 24 12.38 -6.55 -0.30
N VAL A 25 12.39 -5.23 -0.54
CA VAL A 25 12.93 -4.66 -1.78
C VAL A 25 14.45 -4.86 -1.84
N ASP A 26 15.17 -4.69 -0.72
CA ASP A 26 16.61 -4.89 -0.65
C ASP A 26 17.05 -6.33 -0.97
N GLN A 27 16.20 -7.31 -0.62
CA GLN A 27 16.47 -8.74 -0.87
C GLN A 27 15.97 -9.22 -2.24
N HIS A 28 15.15 -8.45 -2.94
CA HIS A 28 14.50 -8.91 -4.17
C HIS A 28 15.37 -8.65 -5.40
N VAL A 29 15.77 -9.72 -6.09
CA VAL A 29 16.73 -9.68 -7.22
C VAL A 29 16.28 -8.87 -8.44
N GLU A 30 14.99 -8.55 -8.55
CA GLU A 30 14.42 -7.77 -9.65
C GLU A 30 14.09 -6.33 -9.24
N CYS A 31 14.39 -5.93 -7.99
CA CYS A 31 14.10 -4.61 -7.45
C CYS A 31 15.39 -3.94 -6.95
N GLU A 32 15.42 -2.62 -7.03
CA GLU A 32 16.48 -1.77 -6.50
C GLU A 32 15.83 -0.66 -5.66
N LEU A 33 16.13 -0.59 -4.37
CA LEU A 33 15.72 0.54 -3.55
C LEU A 33 16.56 1.76 -3.92
N VAL A 34 15.92 2.85 -4.36
CA VAL A 34 16.62 4.08 -4.79
C VAL A 34 16.27 5.30 -3.96
N ALA A 35 15.15 5.27 -3.22
CA ALA A 35 14.78 6.34 -2.30
C ALA A 35 13.88 5.81 -1.17
N ALA A 36 13.99 6.48 -0.02
CA ALA A 36 13.20 6.21 1.16
C ALA A 36 12.82 7.56 1.79
N THR A 37 11.51 7.79 2.01
CA THR A 37 11.06 9.04 2.65
C THR A 37 10.27 8.76 3.91
N CYS A 38 10.19 9.76 4.78
CA CYS A 38 9.38 9.77 6.00
C CYS A 38 8.66 11.11 6.16
N HIS A 39 7.75 11.18 7.13
CA HIS A 39 7.10 12.43 7.47
C HIS A 39 8.11 13.40 8.12
N PRO A 40 8.06 14.73 7.86
CA PRO A 40 8.99 15.70 8.44
C PRO A 40 9.07 15.70 9.97
N SER A 41 7.99 15.28 10.66
CA SER A 41 8.00 15.16 12.13
C SER A 41 8.87 14.00 12.65
N GLU A 42 9.28 13.06 11.79
CA GLU A 42 10.13 11.92 12.18
C GLU A 42 11.62 12.27 12.17
N MET A 43 11.98 13.43 12.74
CA MET A 43 13.33 14.01 12.77
C MET A 43 14.41 13.03 13.23
N ALA A 44 14.05 12.08 14.07
CA ALA A 44 14.99 11.09 14.61
C ALA A 44 15.57 10.13 13.56
N VAL A 45 14.93 9.99 12.38
CA VAL A 45 15.33 9.06 11.32
C VAL A 45 15.80 9.74 10.04
N ILE A 46 15.50 11.02 9.87
CA ILE A 46 15.95 11.81 8.70
C ILE A 46 17.48 11.79 8.61
N GLY A 47 18.01 11.53 7.42
CA GLY A 47 19.45 11.42 7.16
C GLY A 47 20.09 10.11 7.63
N LYS A 48 19.31 9.18 8.24
CA LYS A 48 19.82 7.86 8.61
C LYS A 48 19.63 6.86 7.45
N ASP A 49 20.47 5.84 7.46
CA ASP A 49 20.43 4.76 6.47
C ASP A 49 19.16 3.91 6.63
N ALA A 50 18.40 3.76 5.54
CA ALA A 50 17.12 3.07 5.54
C ALA A 50 17.27 1.58 5.88
N GLY A 51 18.35 0.93 5.44
CA GLY A 51 18.65 -0.45 5.78
C GLY A 51 18.86 -0.62 7.29
N LEU A 52 19.70 0.21 7.91
CA LEU A 52 19.95 0.15 9.36
C LEU A 52 18.67 0.43 10.17
N ILE A 53 17.85 1.40 9.75
CA ILE A 53 16.57 1.70 10.41
C ILE A 53 15.56 0.55 10.26
N SER A 54 15.68 -0.22 9.19
CA SER A 54 14.83 -1.39 8.91
C SER A 54 15.35 -2.70 9.51
N GLY A 55 16.49 -2.66 10.20
CA GLY A 55 17.08 -3.83 10.88
C GLY A 55 17.86 -4.77 9.95
N ILE A 56 18.28 -4.29 8.79
CA ILE A 56 19.14 -5.01 7.84
C ILE A 56 20.52 -4.34 7.73
N ASN A 57 21.37 -4.85 6.86
CA ASN A 57 22.68 -4.24 6.60
C ASN A 57 22.51 -2.84 5.98
N LYS A 58 23.56 -2.02 6.14
CA LYS A 58 23.64 -0.71 5.50
C LYS A 58 23.48 -0.84 4.00
N ASN A 59 22.52 -0.09 3.41
CA ASN A 59 22.25 -0.07 1.97
C ASN A 59 22.56 1.27 1.28
N ASN A 60 23.06 2.25 2.04
CA ASN A 60 23.44 3.59 1.57
C ASN A 60 22.27 4.43 0.97
N ILE A 61 21.03 4.07 1.27
CA ILE A 61 19.85 4.86 0.98
C ILE A 61 19.48 5.65 2.25
N PHE A 62 19.59 6.97 2.19
CA PHE A 62 19.33 7.82 3.34
C PHE A 62 17.88 8.32 3.34
N ILE A 63 17.22 8.20 4.48
CA ILE A 63 15.82 8.62 4.65
C ILE A 63 15.74 10.13 4.56
N SER A 64 14.84 10.64 3.73
CA SER A 64 14.59 12.06 3.48
C SER A 64 13.15 12.44 3.87
N ASP A 65 12.94 13.69 4.25
CA ASP A 65 11.61 14.31 4.40
C ASP A 65 11.13 15.03 3.13
N ASN A 66 11.97 15.07 2.09
CA ASN A 66 11.62 15.68 0.82
C ASN A 66 10.90 14.67 -0.10
N PRO A 67 9.59 14.84 -0.38
CA PRO A 67 8.83 13.90 -1.21
C PRO A 67 9.34 13.83 -2.66
N LYS A 68 10.07 14.83 -3.16
CA LYS A 68 10.69 14.78 -4.51
C LYS A 68 11.73 13.69 -4.66
N GLU A 69 12.31 13.20 -3.56
CA GLU A 69 13.22 12.05 -3.61
C GLU A 69 12.53 10.79 -4.15
N LEU A 70 11.20 10.65 -3.98
CA LEU A 70 10.42 9.55 -4.53
C LEU A 70 10.47 9.47 -6.06
N LEU A 71 10.76 10.59 -6.74
CA LEU A 71 10.87 10.65 -8.20
C LEU A 71 12.09 9.93 -8.75
N LYS A 72 13.01 9.45 -7.91
CA LYS A 72 14.14 8.60 -8.32
C LYS A 72 13.72 7.20 -8.74
N GLY A 73 12.57 6.74 -8.25
CA GLY A 73 12.01 5.42 -8.57
C GLY A 73 11.20 5.41 -9.87
N GLU A 74 11.09 4.23 -10.47
CA GLU A 74 10.13 3.93 -11.53
C GLU A 74 8.74 3.61 -10.92
N VAL A 75 8.73 3.16 -9.66
CA VAL A 75 7.52 2.87 -8.87
C VAL A 75 7.70 3.39 -7.45
N ILE A 76 6.67 4.04 -6.94
CA ILE A 76 6.54 4.44 -5.53
C ILE A 76 5.66 3.41 -4.83
N ILE A 77 6.08 2.94 -3.65
CA ILE A 77 5.24 2.14 -2.74
C ILE A 77 4.88 3.01 -1.55
N ASP A 78 3.58 3.18 -1.31
CA ASP A 78 3.03 4.10 -0.30
C ASP A 78 2.15 3.37 0.72
N PHE A 79 2.61 3.34 1.97
CA PHE A 79 1.86 2.90 3.15
C PHE A 79 1.96 3.97 4.22
N THR A 80 1.39 5.15 3.95
CA THR A 80 1.48 6.33 4.81
C THR A 80 0.14 6.70 5.43
N THR A 81 -0.29 7.94 5.25
CA THR A 81 -1.58 8.47 5.67
C THR A 81 -2.38 8.91 4.44
N PRO A 82 -3.72 9.01 4.55
CA PRO A 82 -4.56 9.47 3.43
C PRO A 82 -4.09 10.77 2.79
N GLU A 83 -3.69 11.76 3.59
CA GLU A 83 -3.21 13.07 3.12
C GLU A 83 -1.89 12.93 2.35
N SER A 84 -0.94 12.17 2.91
CA SER A 84 0.35 11.90 2.25
C SER A 84 0.15 11.12 0.95
N THR A 85 -0.74 10.14 0.93
CA THR A 85 -1.05 9.33 -0.24
C THR A 85 -1.63 10.18 -1.37
N VAL A 86 -2.56 11.11 -1.09
CA VAL A 86 -3.06 12.06 -2.09
C VAL A 86 -1.92 12.91 -2.66
N HIS A 87 -1.05 13.45 -1.80
CA HIS A 87 0.11 14.22 -2.25
C HIS A 87 1.04 13.38 -3.15
N ASN A 88 1.37 12.16 -2.73
CA ASN A 88 2.24 11.26 -3.48
C ASN A 88 1.61 10.80 -4.80
N SER A 89 0.27 10.64 -4.84
CA SER A 89 -0.43 10.30 -6.09
C SER A 89 -0.39 11.44 -7.11
N ASN A 90 -0.54 12.70 -6.67
CA ASN A 90 -0.37 13.87 -7.54
C ASN A 90 1.06 13.92 -8.09
N LEU A 91 2.06 13.73 -7.21
CA LEU A 91 3.47 13.71 -7.58
C LEU A 91 3.77 12.61 -8.61
N ALA A 92 3.24 11.40 -8.40
CA ALA A 92 3.41 10.28 -9.30
C ALA A 92 2.74 10.54 -10.66
N ALA A 93 1.51 11.06 -10.67
CA ALA A 93 0.75 11.37 -11.89
C ALA A 93 1.44 12.43 -12.75
N GLU A 94 1.89 13.54 -12.14
CA GLU A 94 2.62 14.63 -12.83
C GLU A 94 3.91 14.15 -13.48
N ASN A 95 4.56 13.15 -12.89
CA ASN A 95 5.85 12.63 -13.35
C ASN A 95 5.75 11.26 -14.07
N LYS A 96 4.53 10.74 -14.26
CA LYS A 96 4.25 9.44 -14.92
C LYS A 96 4.97 8.26 -14.29
N ILE A 97 5.07 8.26 -12.96
CA ILE A 97 5.69 7.20 -12.16
C ILE A 97 4.60 6.27 -11.64
N GLY A 98 4.84 4.96 -11.67
CA GLY A 98 3.92 3.98 -11.09
C GLY A 98 3.75 4.17 -9.59
N LEU A 99 2.54 3.93 -9.05
CA LEU A 99 2.26 4.06 -7.62
C LEU A 99 1.49 2.84 -7.11
N VAL A 100 1.97 2.27 -6.02
CA VAL A 100 1.29 1.18 -5.29
C VAL A 100 0.87 1.71 -3.93
N ILE A 101 -0.44 1.76 -3.68
CA ILE A 101 -1.05 2.33 -2.47
C ILE A 101 -1.61 1.20 -1.60
N GLY A 102 -1.07 1.08 -0.38
CA GLY A 102 -1.59 0.22 0.67
C GLY A 102 -2.12 1.01 1.87
N THR A 103 -2.17 2.33 1.77
CA THR A 103 -2.78 3.20 2.78
C THR A 103 -4.29 2.96 2.83
N THR A 104 -4.85 2.84 4.03
CA THR A 104 -6.29 2.64 4.26
C THR A 104 -6.92 3.90 4.85
N GLY A 105 -8.26 3.97 4.84
CA GLY A 105 -9.00 5.06 5.45
C GLY A 105 -9.07 6.34 4.60
N LEU A 106 -8.88 6.24 3.28
CA LEU A 106 -9.13 7.37 2.37
C LEU A 106 -10.62 7.73 2.36
N SER A 107 -10.92 9.02 2.32
CA SER A 107 -12.28 9.50 2.06
C SER A 107 -12.66 9.32 0.59
N LYS A 108 -13.95 9.41 0.27
CA LYS A 108 -14.44 9.32 -1.11
C LYS A 108 -13.83 10.39 -2.02
N GLU A 109 -13.63 11.60 -1.48
CA GLU A 109 -12.98 12.71 -2.20
C GLU A 109 -11.52 12.39 -2.51
N GLN A 110 -10.81 11.77 -1.56
CA GLN A 110 -9.42 11.33 -1.75
C GLN A 110 -9.32 10.19 -2.76
N GLU A 111 -10.22 9.20 -2.71
CA GLU A 111 -10.30 8.14 -3.71
C GLU A 111 -10.57 8.69 -5.11
N ASN A 112 -11.48 9.67 -5.26
CA ASN A 112 -11.75 10.33 -6.54
C ASN A 112 -10.51 11.05 -7.11
N ILE A 113 -9.63 11.59 -6.26
CA ILE A 113 -8.35 12.17 -6.70
C ILE A 113 -7.43 11.07 -7.21
N ILE A 114 -7.30 9.96 -6.48
CA ILE A 114 -6.50 8.81 -6.90
C ILE A 114 -6.98 8.27 -8.25
N GLU A 115 -8.30 8.14 -8.43
CA GLU A 115 -8.92 7.68 -9.67
C GLU A 115 -8.59 8.61 -10.86
N LYS A 116 -8.66 9.93 -10.67
CA LYS A 116 -8.24 10.89 -11.71
C LYS A 116 -6.75 10.74 -12.04
N ASN A 117 -5.90 10.59 -11.02
CA ASN A 117 -4.46 10.43 -11.19
C ASN A 117 -4.11 9.13 -11.90
N SER A 118 -4.93 8.07 -11.76
CA SER A 118 -4.72 6.80 -12.46
C SER A 118 -4.88 6.88 -13.98
N GLN A 119 -5.51 7.94 -14.49
CA GLN A 119 -5.58 8.22 -15.92
C GLN A 119 -4.24 8.76 -16.49
N LEU A 120 -3.34 9.25 -15.62
CA LEU A 120 -2.08 9.88 -15.99
C LEU A 120 -0.88 8.98 -15.71
N SER A 121 -0.96 8.11 -14.70
CA SER A 121 0.09 7.14 -14.36
C SER A 121 -0.51 5.82 -13.85
N PRO A 122 0.21 4.69 -13.97
CA PRO A 122 -0.27 3.41 -13.44
C PRO A 122 -0.39 3.47 -11.91
N ILE A 123 -1.58 3.25 -11.37
CA ILE A 123 -1.83 3.19 -9.93
C ILE A 123 -2.48 1.87 -9.57
N ILE A 124 -1.93 1.19 -8.56
CA ILE A 124 -2.55 0.06 -7.88
C ILE A 124 -2.96 0.54 -6.49
N TYR A 125 -4.25 0.49 -6.20
CA TYR A 125 -4.80 0.79 -4.87
C TYR A 125 -5.54 -0.43 -4.33
N SER A 126 -5.16 -0.89 -3.14
CA SER A 126 -5.84 -2.00 -2.48
C SER A 126 -5.79 -1.83 -0.97
N SER A 127 -6.93 -2.00 -0.33
CA SER A 127 -7.05 -2.00 1.14
C SER A 127 -6.39 -3.21 1.79
N ASN A 128 -6.16 -4.28 1.01
CA ASN A 128 -5.51 -5.50 1.49
C ASN A 128 -4.75 -6.19 0.37
N MET A 129 -3.44 -6.35 0.55
CA MET A 129 -2.53 -7.03 -0.39
C MET A 129 -2.10 -8.41 0.12
N SER A 130 -2.72 -8.93 1.19
CA SER A 130 -2.44 -10.26 1.69
C SER A 130 -2.95 -11.33 0.72
N VAL A 131 -2.10 -12.24 0.30
CA VAL A 131 -2.46 -13.38 -0.54
C VAL A 131 -3.54 -14.23 0.13
N GLY A 132 -3.42 -14.47 1.45
CA GLY A 132 -4.40 -15.25 2.21
C GLY A 132 -5.78 -14.59 2.27
N VAL A 133 -5.85 -13.28 2.45
CA VAL A 133 -7.13 -12.55 2.45
C VAL A 133 -7.76 -12.51 1.06
N ASN A 134 -6.98 -12.31 0.01
CA ASN A 134 -7.49 -12.34 -1.36
C ASN A 134 -7.95 -13.74 -1.77
N LEU A 135 -7.29 -14.80 -1.28
CA LEU A 135 -7.77 -16.16 -1.45
C LEU A 135 -9.10 -16.38 -0.73
N LEU A 136 -9.23 -15.88 0.52
CA LEU A 136 -10.49 -15.94 1.27
C LEU A 136 -11.62 -15.24 0.51
N PHE A 137 -11.39 -14.03 -0.03
CA PHE A 137 -12.36 -13.32 -0.86
C PHE A 137 -12.82 -14.16 -2.07
N SER A 138 -11.87 -14.79 -2.76
CA SER A 138 -12.18 -15.69 -3.88
C SER A 138 -13.02 -16.91 -3.48
N LEU A 139 -12.78 -17.46 -2.28
CA LEU A 139 -13.55 -18.58 -1.75
C LEU A 139 -14.96 -18.14 -1.33
N ILE A 140 -15.11 -16.99 -0.71
CA ILE A 140 -16.40 -16.39 -0.35
C ILE A 140 -17.23 -16.15 -1.59
N ASP A 141 -16.69 -15.49 -2.62
CA ASP A 141 -17.37 -15.24 -3.89
C ASP A 141 -17.90 -16.53 -4.53
N LYS A 142 -17.08 -17.58 -4.55
CA LYS A 142 -17.52 -18.90 -5.04
C LYS A 142 -18.60 -19.54 -4.18
N ALA A 143 -18.48 -19.45 -2.86
CA ALA A 143 -19.47 -20.00 -1.94
C ALA A 143 -20.84 -19.33 -2.13
N VAL A 144 -20.85 -18.00 -2.14
CA VAL A 144 -22.10 -17.21 -2.31
C VAL A 144 -22.81 -17.54 -3.63
N LYS A 145 -22.06 -17.63 -4.73
CA LYS A 145 -22.60 -18.01 -6.04
C LYS A 145 -23.15 -19.46 -6.10
N SER A 146 -22.89 -20.25 -5.09
CA SER A 146 -23.30 -21.67 -5.03
C SER A 146 -24.48 -21.92 -4.10
N ILE A 147 -24.94 -20.92 -3.37
CA ILE A 147 -26.10 -20.97 -2.47
C ILE A 147 -27.23 -20.11 -3.04
N ASP A 148 -28.47 -20.38 -2.61
CA ASP A 148 -29.63 -19.60 -3.00
C ASP A 148 -30.01 -18.55 -1.96
N ASN A 149 -31.01 -17.71 -2.25
CA ASN A 149 -31.44 -16.60 -1.39
C ASN A 149 -32.17 -17.05 -0.10
N ASN A 150 -32.23 -18.34 0.21
CA ASN A 150 -32.80 -18.86 1.45
C ASN A 150 -31.78 -18.99 2.58
N TRP A 151 -30.51 -18.62 2.33
CA TRP A 151 -29.44 -18.66 3.31
C TRP A 151 -29.18 -17.31 3.94
N ASP A 152 -29.14 -17.27 5.27
CA ASP A 152 -28.66 -16.09 5.99
C ASP A 152 -27.13 -16.18 6.11
N ILE A 153 -26.47 -15.06 5.78
CA ILE A 153 -25.00 -14.97 5.82
C ILE A 153 -24.60 -13.87 6.80
N GLU A 154 -23.74 -14.20 7.76
CA GLU A 154 -23.20 -13.27 8.72
C GLU A 154 -21.68 -13.26 8.67
N VAL A 155 -21.07 -12.07 8.94
CA VAL A 155 -19.64 -11.89 9.06
C VAL A 155 -19.31 -11.49 10.48
N LEU A 156 -18.53 -12.33 11.18
CA LEU A 156 -17.98 -12.03 12.49
C LEU A 156 -16.46 -11.83 12.36
N GLU A 157 -15.95 -10.74 12.92
CA GLU A 157 -14.52 -10.48 12.98
C GLU A 157 -14.05 -10.17 14.40
N MET A 158 -12.82 -10.56 14.70
CA MET A 158 -12.16 -10.23 15.96
C MET A 158 -10.76 -9.71 15.70
N HIS A 159 -10.38 -8.63 16.36
CA HIS A 159 -9.09 -7.99 16.23
C HIS A 159 -8.47 -7.67 17.59
N HIS A 160 -7.19 -7.37 17.58
CA HIS A 160 -6.48 -6.89 18.76
C HIS A 160 -7.03 -5.53 19.24
N ARG A 161 -6.83 -5.21 20.52
CA ARG A 161 -7.35 -3.98 21.17
C ARG A 161 -6.93 -2.65 20.55
N HIS A 162 -5.89 -2.64 19.71
CA HIS A 162 -5.35 -1.41 19.09
C HIS A 162 -5.89 -1.15 17.68
N LYS A 163 -6.87 -1.94 17.22
CA LYS A 163 -7.52 -1.66 15.93
C LYS A 163 -8.46 -0.46 16.08
N VAL A 164 -8.32 0.49 15.17
CA VAL A 164 -9.02 1.79 15.22
C VAL A 164 -10.34 1.76 14.44
N ASP A 165 -10.33 1.10 13.26
CA ASP A 165 -11.48 0.98 12.37
C ASP A 165 -12.35 -0.23 12.75
N ALA A 166 -13.67 -0.01 12.83
CA ALA A 166 -14.69 -1.04 13.00
C ALA A 166 -15.97 -0.61 12.25
N PRO A 167 -16.49 -1.43 11.33
CA PRO A 167 -15.93 -2.67 10.80
C PRO A 167 -14.60 -2.46 10.08
N SER A 168 -13.76 -3.54 9.99
CA SER A 168 -12.51 -3.46 9.25
C SER A 168 -12.75 -3.31 7.75
N GLY A 169 -11.79 -2.72 7.02
CA GLY A 169 -11.84 -2.70 5.56
C GLY A 169 -12.00 -4.09 4.94
N THR A 170 -11.42 -5.11 5.56
CA THR A 170 -11.57 -6.51 5.16
C THR A 170 -13.01 -7.01 5.33
N ALA A 171 -13.64 -6.72 6.49
CA ALA A 171 -15.04 -7.10 6.72
C ALA A 171 -16.00 -6.37 5.76
N LEU A 172 -15.77 -5.08 5.52
CA LEU A 172 -16.54 -4.32 4.53
C LEU A 172 -16.39 -4.91 3.12
N SER A 173 -15.19 -5.32 2.73
CA SER A 173 -14.96 -5.97 1.44
C SER A 173 -15.67 -7.33 1.35
N MET A 174 -15.69 -8.12 2.42
CA MET A 174 -16.48 -9.36 2.49
C MET A 174 -17.98 -9.07 2.33
N GLY A 175 -18.50 -8.07 3.07
CA GLY A 175 -19.89 -7.65 2.96
C GLY A 175 -20.26 -7.24 1.52
N CYS A 176 -19.41 -6.47 0.85
CA CYS A 176 -19.63 -6.14 -0.55
C CYS A 176 -19.72 -7.38 -1.43
N LEU A 177 -18.84 -8.38 -1.28
CA LEU A 177 -18.91 -9.63 -2.05
C LEU A 177 -20.21 -10.39 -1.81
N LEU A 178 -20.73 -10.37 -0.57
CA LEU A 178 -21.96 -11.06 -0.21
C LEU A 178 -23.21 -10.43 -0.85
N TYR A 179 -23.22 -9.10 -1.00
CA TYR A 179 -24.38 -8.37 -1.54
C TYR A 179 -24.33 -8.08 -3.05
N THR A 180 -23.16 -8.17 -3.69
CA THR A 180 -23.00 -7.86 -5.12
C THR A 180 -22.98 -9.09 -6.02
N SER A 181 -22.94 -10.29 -5.48
CA SER A 181 -23.00 -11.53 -6.26
C SER A 181 -24.37 -11.83 -6.86
N ASP A 182 -25.41 -11.04 -6.51
CA ASP A 182 -26.79 -11.16 -7.01
C ASP A 182 -27.13 -10.13 -8.12
N ALA A 183 -26.14 -9.38 -8.65
CA ALA A 183 -26.36 -8.39 -9.69
C ALA A 183 -25.85 -8.83 -11.07
#